data_54654d419fb0963e91f01b745a7e847d
#
_entry.id   54654d419fb0963e91f01b745a7e847d
#
_cell.length_a   1.000
_cell.length_b   1.000
_cell.length_c   1.000
_cell.angle_alpha   90.00
_cell.angle_beta   90.00
_cell.angle_gamma   90.00
#
_symmetry.space_group_name_H-M   'P 1'
#
loop_
_entity.id
_entity.type
_entity.pdbx_description
1 polymer ?
#
loop_
_entity_poly.entity_id
_entity_poly.type
_entity_poly.pdbx_seq_one_letter_code
_entity_poly.pdbx_strand_id
1 'polypeptide(L)'
;MISAALAALLFLTGPAASAEETVSSVVQQGLTVHEIDKELSRLKARQAELNEEIPLQRTAVEEQSLLVKKRSEHAGKVLRAMYMGKRDKLWQLLFYSKSISEAIVVLDYLKAIISNDYRLLTLYKEAYQEEQRLLSELVKQQEELQTVIAAYELQRERLLAEQAELERQLAELNEEERAAELEAIAALTTLWEQEGIPTVANVLLHLSEAMKNLQLLLSDPTLIEVRGATLVINLTDDKFNGFLRDQNSFFSDYTFTFGIDGMSVTGQTGEHTAMIRGQYILQQTPVNLLQFRIEQILFNGYDLPDTTRNELQEQYDMSFEPGKLVEGLTVTGLTNEEGRLVVELAFQ
;
A
#
# COMPACT_ATOMS: atom_id res chain seq x y z
N MET A 1 63.53 49.21 33.95
CA MET A 1 62.61 49.68 32.92
C MET A 1 62.52 48.59 31.86
N ILE A 2 61.54 47.70 32.00
CA ILE A 2 61.34 46.55 31.09
C ILE A 2 59.87 46.62 30.66
N SER A 3 59.65 46.95 29.38
CA SER A 3 58.35 46.97 28.75
C SER A 3 57.98 45.51 28.38
N ALA A 4 56.88 45.01 28.95
CA ALA A 4 56.29 43.77 28.55
C ALA A 4 55.30 44.01 27.40
N ALA A 5 55.60 43.47 26.23
CA ALA A 5 54.67 43.40 25.09
C ALA A 5 53.74 42.20 25.25
N LEU A 6 52.45 42.45 25.44
CA LEU A 6 51.40 41.44 25.50
C LEU A 6 50.94 41.12 24.07
N ALA A 7 51.33 39.98 23.54
CA ALA A 7 50.85 39.49 22.27
C ALA A 7 49.46 38.87 22.46
N ALA A 8 48.41 39.53 21.98
CA ALA A 8 47.07 38.99 21.89
C ALA A 8 46.95 37.99 20.73
N LEU A 9 46.85 36.70 21.07
CA LEU A 9 46.55 35.65 20.12
C LEU A 9 45.03 35.67 19.85
N LEU A 10 44.63 36.27 18.74
CA LEU A 10 43.26 36.17 18.22
C LEU A 10 43.08 34.77 17.62
N PHE A 11 42.40 33.87 18.37
CA PHE A 11 41.82 32.67 17.82
C PHE A 11 40.67 33.08 16.90
N LEU A 12 40.89 33.06 15.61
CA LEU A 12 39.83 33.00 14.60
C LEU A 12 39.23 31.61 14.65
N THR A 13 38.17 31.44 15.43
CA THR A 13 37.22 30.35 15.22
C THR A 13 36.36 30.73 14.01
N GLY A 14 36.83 30.37 12.82
CA GLY A 14 35.96 30.34 11.66
C GLY A 14 34.87 29.28 11.90
N PRO A 15 33.60 29.53 11.50
CA PRO A 15 32.62 28.47 11.50
C PRO A 15 33.15 27.37 10.56
N ALA A 16 33.15 26.13 11.06
CA ALA A 16 33.33 24.98 10.20
C ALA A 16 32.15 25.01 9.21
N ALA A 17 32.42 25.50 8.00
CA ALA A 17 31.52 25.22 6.87
C ALA A 17 31.53 23.71 6.73
N SER A 18 30.45 23.07 7.10
CA SER A 18 30.11 21.75 6.62
C SER A 18 30.20 21.83 5.10
N ALA A 19 31.21 21.19 4.51
CA ALA A 19 31.19 20.94 3.08
C ALA A 19 29.92 20.15 2.81
N GLU A 20 28.87 20.80 2.31
CA GLU A 20 27.84 20.11 1.55
C GLU A 20 28.63 19.46 0.40
N GLU A 21 28.83 18.15 0.49
CA GLU A 21 29.25 17.37 -0.67
C GLU A 21 28.25 17.69 -1.77
N THR A 22 28.68 18.46 -2.77
CA THR A 22 27.83 18.77 -3.92
C THR A 22 27.55 17.46 -4.63
N VAL A 23 26.32 16.99 -4.49
CA VAL A 23 25.82 15.78 -5.16
C VAL A 23 26.10 15.89 -6.65
N SER A 24 26.85 14.94 -7.22
CA SER A 24 27.13 14.94 -8.65
C SER A 24 25.82 14.73 -9.44
N SER A 25 25.53 15.66 -10.37
CA SER A 25 24.35 15.56 -11.22
C SER A 25 24.40 14.33 -12.15
N VAL A 26 25.61 13.92 -12.56
CA VAL A 26 25.84 12.74 -13.41
C VAL A 26 25.53 11.45 -12.63
N VAL A 27 26.00 11.36 -11.38
CA VAL A 27 25.70 10.21 -10.50
C VAL A 27 24.21 10.14 -10.17
N GLN A 28 23.57 11.29 -9.89
CA GLN A 28 22.13 11.37 -9.69
C GLN A 28 21.36 10.87 -10.92
N GLN A 29 21.77 11.28 -12.11
CA GLN A 29 21.17 10.84 -13.38
C GLN A 29 21.38 9.34 -13.60
N GLY A 30 22.56 8.82 -13.32
CA GLY A 30 22.88 7.41 -13.40
C GLY A 30 22.02 6.54 -12.49
N LEU A 31 21.81 6.96 -11.24
CA LEU A 31 20.90 6.29 -10.29
C LEU A 31 19.45 6.28 -10.82
N THR A 32 19.00 7.41 -11.38
CA THR A 32 17.65 7.51 -11.97
C THR A 32 17.47 6.53 -13.12
N VAL A 33 18.42 6.44 -14.04
CA VAL A 33 18.42 5.49 -15.15
C VAL A 33 18.35 4.04 -14.64
N HIS A 34 19.18 3.71 -13.64
CA HIS A 34 19.19 2.37 -13.03
C HIS A 34 17.84 1.96 -12.43
N GLU A 35 17.23 2.83 -11.63
CA GLU A 35 15.95 2.54 -10.98
C GLU A 35 14.78 2.43 -11.98
N ILE A 36 14.76 3.26 -13.04
CA ILE A 36 13.76 3.13 -14.10
C ILE A 36 13.92 1.81 -14.87
N ASP A 37 15.16 1.39 -15.16
CA ASP A 37 15.41 0.11 -15.84
C ASP A 37 14.98 -1.10 -15.00
N LYS A 38 15.21 -1.02 -13.69
CA LYS A 38 14.73 -2.01 -12.72
C LYS A 38 13.19 -2.08 -12.70
N GLU A 39 12.51 -0.92 -12.68
CA GLU A 39 11.06 -0.86 -12.74
C GLU A 39 10.51 -1.43 -14.06
N LEU A 40 11.14 -1.15 -15.20
CA LEU A 40 10.79 -1.77 -16.47
C LEU A 40 10.91 -3.30 -16.44
N SER A 41 11.94 -3.82 -15.79
CA SER A 41 12.13 -5.25 -15.61
C SER A 41 11.02 -5.86 -14.75
N ARG A 42 10.60 -5.18 -13.69
CA ARG A 42 9.47 -5.57 -12.83
C ARG A 42 8.14 -5.58 -13.60
N LEU A 43 7.84 -4.50 -14.32
CA LEU A 43 6.62 -4.38 -15.13
C LEU A 43 6.55 -5.46 -16.22
N LYS A 44 7.68 -5.77 -16.87
CA LYS A 44 7.76 -6.83 -17.87
C LYS A 44 7.51 -8.21 -17.28
N ALA A 45 8.05 -8.48 -16.10
CA ALA A 45 7.79 -9.73 -15.38
C ALA A 45 6.32 -9.85 -15.00
N ARG A 46 5.70 -8.78 -14.48
CA ARG A 46 4.27 -8.78 -14.11
C ARG A 46 3.36 -8.95 -15.34
N GLN A 47 3.70 -8.29 -16.45
CA GLN A 47 3.00 -8.49 -17.73
C GLN A 47 3.05 -9.96 -18.19
N ALA A 48 4.21 -10.62 -18.09
CA ALA A 48 4.35 -12.02 -18.46
C ALA A 48 3.50 -12.93 -17.57
N GLU A 49 3.51 -12.71 -16.26
CA GLU A 49 2.69 -13.43 -15.28
C GLU A 49 1.19 -13.30 -15.59
N LEU A 50 0.69 -12.08 -15.78
CA LEU A 50 -0.70 -11.84 -16.14
C LEU A 50 -1.11 -12.48 -17.48
N ASN A 51 -0.21 -12.51 -18.45
CA ASN A 51 -0.45 -13.18 -19.73
C ASN A 51 -0.56 -14.71 -19.58
N GLU A 52 0.04 -15.31 -18.54
CA GLU A 52 -0.12 -16.73 -18.23
C GLU A 52 -1.37 -16.98 -17.35
N GLU A 53 -1.66 -16.10 -16.39
CA GLU A 53 -2.79 -16.25 -15.48
C GLU A 53 -4.15 -16.07 -16.15
N ILE A 54 -4.30 -15.03 -16.99
CA ILE A 54 -5.58 -14.67 -17.66
C ILE A 54 -6.19 -15.83 -18.45
N PRO A 55 -5.45 -16.59 -19.28
CA PRO A 55 -5.99 -17.75 -19.98
C PRO A 55 -6.47 -18.85 -19.02
N LEU A 56 -5.73 -19.11 -17.93
CA LEU A 56 -6.13 -20.10 -16.93
C LEU A 56 -7.41 -19.68 -16.22
N GLN A 57 -7.49 -18.42 -15.81
CA GLN A 57 -8.69 -17.85 -15.18
C GLN A 57 -9.90 -17.91 -16.13
N ARG A 58 -9.71 -17.62 -17.42
CA ARG A 58 -10.75 -17.74 -18.46
C ARG A 58 -11.27 -19.16 -18.55
N THR A 59 -10.39 -20.14 -18.56
CA THR A 59 -10.78 -21.56 -18.57
C THR A 59 -11.60 -21.93 -17.33
N ALA A 60 -11.18 -21.47 -16.15
CA ALA A 60 -11.92 -21.69 -14.90
C ALA A 60 -13.34 -21.06 -14.95
N VAL A 61 -13.48 -19.87 -15.53
CA VAL A 61 -14.79 -19.22 -15.76
C VAL A 61 -15.66 -20.07 -16.70
N GLU A 62 -15.10 -20.58 -17.80
CA GLU A 62 -15.82 -21.40 -18.77
C GLU A 62 -16.31 -22.71 -18.12
N GLU A 63 -15.47 -23.40 -17.38
CA GLU A 63 -15.85 -24.63 -16.64
C GLU A 63 -16.95 -24.35 -15.61
N GLN A 64 -16.82 -23.27 -14.85
CA GLN A 64 -17.80 -22.88 -13.86
C GLN A 64 -19.14 -22.49 -14.49
N SER A 65 -19.12 -21.81 -15.64
CA SER A 65 -20.32 -21.46 -16.40
C SER A 65 -21.09 -22.69 -16.88
N LEU A 66 -20.39 -23.73 -17.35
CA LEU A 66 -20.98 -25.02 -17.69
C LEU A 66 -21.62 -25.69 -16.47
N LEU A 67 -20.99 -25.61 -15.31
CA LEU A 67 -21.53 -26.13 -14.05
C LEU A 67 -22.80 -25.37 -13.63
N VAL A 68 -22.80 -24.05 -13.70
CA VAL A 68 -23.94 -23.18 -13.42
C VAL A 68 -25.10 -23.53 -14.33
N LYS A 69 -24.86 -23.67 -15.63
CA LYS A 69 -25.87 -24.06 -16.61
C LYS A 69 -26.54 -25.40 -16.24
N LYS A 70 -25.74 -26.42 -15.92
CA LYS A 70 -26.24 -27.74 -15.50
C LYS A 70 -27.06 -27.66 -14.23
N ARG A 71 -26.59 -26.91 -13.22
CA ARG A 71 -27.31 -26.74 -11.92
C ARG A 71 -28.57 -25.90 -12.09
N SER A 72 -28.56 -24.89 -12.97
CA SER A 72 -29.72 -24.07 -13.31
C SER A 72 -30.86 -24.89 -13.90
N GLU A 73 -30.58 -25.86 -14.77
CA GLU A 73 -31.60 -26.76 -15.32
C GLU A 73 -32.29 -27.58 -14.22
N HIS A 74 -31.55 -28.07 -13.24
CA HIS A 74 -32.08 -28.80 -12.10
C HIS A 74 -32.89 -27.89 -11.17
N ALA A 75 -32.35 -26.73 -10.81
CA ALA A 75 -33.04 -25.72 -9.99
C ALA A 75 -34.33 -25.25 -10.68
N GLY A 76 -34.31 -25.05 -12.00
CA GLY A 76 -35.50 -24.69 -12.79
C GLY A 76 -36.61 -25.72 -12.74
N LYS A 77 -36.29 -27.03 -12.73
CA LYS A 77 -37.26 -28.10 -12.55
C LYS A 77 -37.91 -28.05 -11.15
N VAL A 78 -37.10 -27.80 -10.11
CA VAL A 78 -37.58 -27.65 -8.73
C VAL A 78 -38.52 -26.44 -8.62
N LEU A 79 -38.10 -25.28 -9.07
CA LEU A 79 -38.87 -24.04 -9.02
C LEU A 79 -40.20 -24.17 -9.80
N ARG A 80 -40.16 -24.79 -10.97
CA ARG A 80 -41.39 -25.08 -11.75
C ARG A 80 -42.35 -26.03 -10.99
N ALA A 81 -41.80 -27.05 -10.34
CA ALA A 81 -42.64 -27.99 -9.56
C ALA A 81 -43.27 -27.28 -8.33
N MET A 82 -42.57 -26.37 -7.68
CA MET A 82 -43.09 -25.52 -6.61
C MET A 82 -44.17 -24.57 -7.13
N TYR A 83 -43.92 -23.83 -8.19
CA TYR A 83 -44.85 -22.84 -8.75
C TYR A 83 -46.17 -23.51 -9.26
N MET A 84 -46.06 -24.67 -9.85
CA MET A 84 -47.25 -25.42 -10.35
C MET A 84 -48.05 -26.15 -9.25
N GLY A 85 -47.74 -25.93 -7.97
CA GLY A 85 -48.42 -26.56 -6.84
C GLY A 85 -48.25 -28.09 -6.79
N LYS A 86 -47.26 -28.65 -7.50
CA LYS A 86 -47.03 -30.11 -7.47
C LYS A 86 -46.57 -30.57 -6.08
N ARG A 87 -45.96 -29.70 -5.29
CA ARG A 87 -45.54 -29.99 -3.92
C ARG A 87 -46.74 -29.96 -2.96
N ASP A 88 -47.71 -29.08 -3.21
CA ASP A 88 -48.94 -29.00 -2.39
C ASP A 88 -49.76 -30.29 -2.48
N LYS A 89 -49.81 -30.93 -3.66
CA LYS A 89 -50.45 -32.22 -3.84
C LYS A 89 -49.81 -33.34 -3.02
N LEU A 90 -48.51 -33.25 -2.74
CA LEU A 90 -47.83 -34.25 -1.91
C LEU A 90 -48.27 -34.18 -0.43
N TRP A 91 -48.62 -33.00 0.08
CA TRP A 91 -49.18 -32.84 1.42
C TRP A 91 -50.57 -33.47 1.53
N GLN A 92 -51.36 -33.52 0.44
CA GLN A 92 -52.66 -34.17 0.42
C GLN A 92 -52.54 -35.68 0.69
N LEU A 93 -51.46 -36.34 0.27
CA LEU A 93 -51.21 -37.75 0.56
C LEU A 93 -51.14 -38.03 2.06
N LEU A 94 -50.66 -37.09 2.87
CA LEU A 94 -50.61 -37.23 4.33
C LEU A 94 -52.03 -37.31 4.92
N PHE A 95 -52.97 -36.53 4.37
CA PHE A 95 -54.38 -36.52 4.83
C PHE A 95 -55.17 -37.69 4.35
N TYR A 96 -54.74 -38.42 3.31
CA TYR A 96 -55.35 -39.64 2.81
C TYR A 96 -54.78 -40.92 3.45
N SER A 97 -53.80 -40.82 4.36
CA SER A 97 -53.18 -41.95 5.04
C SER A 97 -54.21 -42.68 5.92
N LYS A 98 -54.29 -44.00 5.82
CA LYS A 98 -55.24 -44.84 6.53
C LYS A 98 -54.81 -45.26 7.93
N SER A 99 -53.53 -45.03 8.27
CA SER A 99 -52.95 -45.35 9.56
C SER A 99 -51.82 -44.34 9.93
N ILE A 100 -51.50 -44.27 11.23
CA ILE A 100 -50.39 -43.45 11.73
C ILE A 100 -49.08 -43.94 11.15
N SER A 101 -48.88 -45.23 11.00
CA SER A 101 -47.66 -45.80 10.40
C SER A 101 -47.49 -45.38 8.95
N GLU A 102 -48.54 -45.37 8.16
CA GLU A 102 -48.54 -44.91 6.77
C GLU A 102 -48.28 -43.40 6.69
N ALA A 103 -48.87 -42.60 7.57
CA ALA A 103 -48.64 -41.16 7.67
C ALA A 103 -47.17 -40.83 7.96
N ILE A 104 -46.49 -41.56 8.86
CA ILE A 104 -45.08 -41.40 9.17
C ILE A 104 -44.22 -41.67 7.92
N VAL A 105 -44.47 -42.74 7.20
CA VAL A 105 -43.74 -43.08 5.96
C VAL A 105 -43.88 -41.97 4.90
N VAL A 106 -45.12 -41.47 4.70
CA VAL A 106 -45.42 -40.37 3.78
C VAL A 106 -44.65 -39.11 4.21
N LEU A 107 -44.61 -38.79 5.51
CA LEU A 107 -43.88 -37.64 6.06
C LEU A 107 -42.38 -37.73 5.79
N ASP A 108 -41.81 -38.93 5.96
CA ASP A 108 -40.36 -39.15 5.67
C ASP A 108 -40.05 -38.94 4.17
N TYR A 109 -40.89 -39.41 3.26
CA TYR A 109 -40.72 -39.14 1.83
C TYR A 109 -40.87 -37.66 1.51
N LEU A 110 -41.84 -36.94 2.11
CA LEU A 110 -41.99 -35.49 1.94
C LEU A 110 -40.74 -34.73 2.40
N LYS A 111 -40.25 -35.08 3.59
CA LYS A 111 -39.01 -34.50 4.14
C LYS A 111 -37.84 -34.72 3.20
N ALA A 112 -37.66 -35.94 2.68
CA ALA A 112 -36.56 -36.26 1.73
C ALA A 112 -36.67 -35.43 0.43
N ILE A 113 -37.89 -35.28 -0.12
CA ILE A 113 -38.13 -34.49 -1.34
C ILE A 113 -37.80 -33.01 -1.10
N ILE A 114 -38.35 -32.44 -0.03
CA ILE A 114 -38.11 -31.02 0.32
C ILE A 114 -36.63 -30.75 0.58
N SER A 115 -35.97 -31.62 1.34
CA SER A 115 -34.54 -31.51 1.61
C SER A 115 -33.69 -31.57 0.33
N ASN A 116 -34.03 -32.46 -0.60
CA ASN A 116 -33.36 -32.54 -1.89
C ASN A 116 -33.60 -31.29 -2.76
N ASP A 117 -34.83 -30.75 -2.75
CA ASP A 117 -35.17 -29.53 -3.47
C ASP A 117 -34.32 -28.34 -2.95
N TYR A 118 -34.25 -28.17 -1.61
CA TYR A 118 -33.40 -27.14 -1.00
C TYR A 118 -31.92 -27.33 -1.37
N ARG A 119 -31.43 -28.56 -1.32
CA ARG A 119 -30.06 -28.89 -1.69
C ARG A 119 -29.73 -28.47 -3.14
N LEU A 120 -30.63 -28.77 -4.09
CA LEU A 120 -30.44 -28.41 -5.49
C LEU A 120 -30.45 -26.90 -5.72
N LEU A 121 -31.30 -26.15 -5.02
CA LEU A 121 -31.31 -24.68 -5.08
C LEU A 121 -30.07 -24.08 -4.46
N THR A 122 -29.60 -24.60 -3.32
CA THR A 122 -28.38 -24.19 -2.68
C THR A 122 -27.17 -24.41 -3.58
N LEU A 123 -27.04 -25.59 -4.17
CA LEU A 123 -25.96 -25.90 -5.10
C LEU A 123 -25.94 -24.97 -6.32
N TYR A 124 -27.11 -24.58 -6.83
CA TYR A 124 -27.20 -23.61 -7.91
C TYR A 124 -26.73 -22.23 -7.44
N LYS A 125 -27.21 -21.76 -6.29
CA LYS A 125 -26.81 -20.47 -5.71
C LYS A 125 -25.29 -20.36 -5.51
N GLU A 126 -24.71 -21.40 -4.90
CA GLU A 126 -23.25 -21.47 -4.66
C GLU A 126 -22.45 -21.42 -5.97
N ALA A 127 -22.88 -22.22 -6.98
CA ALA A 127 -22.22 -22.23 -8.27
C ALA A 127 -22.30 -20.87 -8.98
N TYR A 128 -23.43 -20.20 -8.90
CA TYR A 128 -23.64 -18.88 -9.49
C TYR A 128 -22.78 -17.81 -8.77
N GLN A 129 -22.71 -17.85 -7.45
CA GLN A 129 -21.86 -16.94 -6.68
C GLN A 129 -20.38 -17.12 -7.02
N GLU A 130 -19.92 -18.36 -7.18
CA GLU A 130 -18.55 -18.65 -7.58
C GLU A 130 -18.27 -18.20 -9.01
N GLU A 131 -19.19 -18.36 -9.96
CA GLU A 131 -19.06 -17.82 -11.31
C GLU A 131 -18.88 -16.29 -11.29
N GLN A 132 -19.68 -15.56 -10.50
CA GLN A 132 -19.57 -14.11 -10.37
C GLN A 132 -18.24 -13.69 -9.77
N ARG A 133 -17.72 -14.44 -8.78
CA ARG A 133 -16.41 -14.21 -8.19
C ARG A 133 -15.31 -14.35 -9.23
N LEU A 134 -15.28 -15.47 -9.98
CA LEU A 134 -14.29 -15.74 -11.01
C LEU A 134 -14.34 -14.72 -12.16
N LEU A 135 -15.53 -14.30 -12.58
CA LEU A 135 -15.70 -13.25 -13.60
C LEU A 135 -15.15 -11.90 -13.11
N SER A 136 -15.45 -11.53 -11.86
CA SER A 136 -14.93 -10.30 -11.28
C SER A 136 -13.39 -10.29 -11.21
N GLU A 137 -12.80 -11.44 -10.87
CA GLU A 137 -11.35 -11.60 -10.80
C GLU A 137 -10.71 -11.53 -12.20
N LEU A 138 -11.31 -12.16 -13.20
CA LEU A 138 -10.86 -12.08 -14.60
C LEU A 138 -10.87 -10.63 -15.12
N VAL A 139 -11.93 -9.87 -14.82
CA VAL A 139 -12.02 -8.45 -15.21
C VAL A 139 -10.91 -7.65 -14.56
N LYS A 140 -10.66 -7.84 -13.26
CA LYS A 140 -9.58 -7.14 -12.55
C LYS A 140 -8.20 -7.45 -13.12
N GLN A 141 -7.91 -8.71 -13.44
CA GLN A 141 -6.64 -9.10 -14.06
C GLN A 141 -6.47 -8.47 -15.45
N GLN A 142 -7.56 -8.37 -16.24
CA GLN A 142 -7.50 -7.71 -17.54
C GLN A 142 -7.28 -6.19 -17.43
N GLU A 143 -7.91 -5.53 -16.47
CA GLU A 143 -7.69 -4.11 -16.17
C GLU A 143 -6.26 -3.86 -15.68
N GLU A 144 -5.76 -4.71 -14.78
CA GLU A 144 -4.38 -4.67 -14.30
C GLU A 144 -3.38 -4.81 -15.45
N LEU A 145 -3.60 -5.78 -16.36
CA LEU A 145 -2.73 -5.97 -17.54
C LEU A 145 -2.67 -4.70 -18.40
N GLN A 146 -3.79 -4.01 -18.64
CA GLN A 146 -3.80 -2.75 -19.40
C GLN A 146 -3.01 -1.66 -18.68
N THR A 147 -3.16 -1.57 -17.36
CA THR A 147 -2.41 -0.61 -16.51
C THR A 147 -0.91 -0.89 -16.57
N VAL A 148 -0.50 -2.15 -16.45
CA VAL A 148 0.91 -2.57 -16.52
C VAL A 148 1.50 -2.26 -17.89
N ILE A 149 0.78 -2.52 -18.99
CA ILE A 149 1.24 -2.19 -20.35
C ILE A 149 1.44 -0.68 -20.51
N ALA A 150 0.46 0.13 -20.08
CA ALA A 150 0.56 1.57 -20.18
C ALA A 150 1.73 2.14 -19.33
N ALA A 151 1.92 1.62 -18.12
CA ALA A 151 3.03 1.98 -17.27
C ALA A 151 4.39 1.59 -17.90
N TYR A 152 4.48 0.41 -18.50
CA TYR A 152 5.69 -0.05 -19.17
C TYR A 152 6.06 0.87 -20.35
N GLU A 153 5.11 1.24 -21.19
CA GLU A 153 5.34 2.14 -22.33
C GLU A 153 5.82 3.51 -21.85
N LEU A 154 5.17 4.07 -20.83
CA LEU A 154 5.55 5.35 -20.24
C LEU A 154 6.98 5.32 -19.65
N GLN A 155 7.31 4.32 -18.86
CA GLN A 155 8.64 4.20 -18.26
C GLN A 155 9.71 3.92 -19.31
N ARG A 156 9.39 3.21 -20.38
CA ARG A 156 10.33 3.00 -21.50
C ARG A 156 10.69 4.29 -22.22
N GLU A 157 9.71 5.15 -22.52
CA GLU A 157 9.96 6.45 -23.11
C GLU A 157 10.82 7.32 -22.19
N ARG A 158 10.50 7.31 -20.91
CA ARG A 158 11.25 8.02 -19.89
C ARG A 158 12.71 7.51 -19.80
N LEU A 159 12.92 6.20 -19.76
CA LEU A 159 14.26 5.63 -19.73
C LEU A 159 15.13 6.12 -20.90
N LEU A 160 14.56 6.15 -22.12
CA LEU A 160 15.30 6.64 -23.29
C LEU A 160 15.69 8.11 -23.17
N ALA A 161 14.81 8.94 -22.59
CA ALA A 161 15.11 10.37 -22.37
C ALA A 161 16.20 10.55 -21.31
N GLU A 162 16.11 9.83 -20.20
CA GLU A 162 17.09 9.92 -19.10
C GLU A 162 18.47 9.36 -19.52
N GLN A 163 18.49 8.29 -20.33
CA GLN A 163 19.73 7.76 -20.91
C GLN A 163 20.40 8.76 -21.86
N ALA A 164 19.62 9.41 -22.71
CA ALA A 164 20.15 10.43 -23.63
C ALA A 164 20.72 11.63 -22.86
N GLU A 165 20.09 12.03 -21.76
CA GLU A 165 20.59 13.09 -20.90
C GLU A 165 21.89 12.68 -20.18
N LEU A 166 21.93 11.44 -19.65
CA LEU A 166 23.15 10.88 -19.05
C LEU A 166 24.32 10.84 -20.05
N GLU A 167 24.07 10.36 -21.28
CA GLU A 167 25.05 10.33 -22.36
C GLU A 167 25.56 11.74 -22.69
N ARG A 168 24.67 12.75 -22.74
CA ARG A 168 25.02 14.14 -22.98
C ARG A 168 25.93 14.67 -21.88
N GLN A 169 25.60 14.45 -20.61
CA GLN A 169 26.41 14.88 -19.47
C GLN A 169 27.79 14.22 -19.48
N LEU A 170 27.86 12.92 -19.75
CA LEU A 170 29.12 12.17 -19.84
C LEU A 170 29.98 12.61 -21.03
N ALA A 171 29.36 13.08 -22.11
CA ALA A 171 30.12 13.59 -23.29
C ALA A 171 30.78 14.95 -23.05
N GLU A 172 30.34 15.71 -22.06
CA GLU A 172 30.94 16.99 -21.67
C GLU A 172 32.22 16.82 -20.82
N LEU A 173 32.44 15.59 -20.30
CA LEU A 173 33.57 15.26 -19.43
C LEU A 173 34.77 14.73 -20.22
N ASN A 174 35.98 14.93 -19.69
CA ASN A 174 37.16 14.26 -20.22
C ASN A 174 37.17 12.75 -19.85
N GLU A 175 38.05 11.95 -20.44
CA GLU A 175 38.10 10.48 -20.25
C GLU A 175 38.29 10.07 -18.79
N GLU A 176 39.11 10.82 -18.01
CA GLU A 176 39.38 10.52 -16.60
C GLU A 176 38.17 10.85 -15.71
N GLU A 177 37.57 12.01 -15.91
CA GLU A 177 36.34 12.42 -15.22
C GLU A 177 35.19 11.50 -15.54
N ARG A 178 35.01 11.13 -16.81
CA ARG A 178 33.98 10.18 -17.25
C ARG A 178 34.15 8.82 -16.59
N ALA A 179 35.38 8.30 -16.50
CA ALA A 179 35.64 7.02 -15.87
C ALA A 179 35.31 7.09 -14.36
N ALA A 180 35.66 8.17 -13.69
CA ALA A 180 35.36 8.39 -12.27
C ALA A 180 33.86 8.49 -12.00
N GLU A 181 33.08 9.20 -12.83
CA GLU A 181 31.65 9.32 -12.68
C GLU A 181 30.93 7.96 -12.91
N LEU A 182 31.36 7.18 -13.91
CA LEU A 182 30.83 5.83 -14.14
C LEU A 182 31.12 4.88 -12.98
N GLU A 183 32.31 4.96 -12.37
CA GLU A 183 32.66 4.19 -11.17
C GLU A 183 31.79 4.62 -9.98
N ALA A 184 31.58 5.93 -9.80
CA ALA A 184 30.72 6.46 -8.74
C ALA A 184 29.25 6.04 -8.90
N ILE A 185 28.70 6.04 -10.12
CA ILE A 185 27.37 5.52 -10.41
C ILE A 185 27.28 4.03 -10.01
N ALA A 186 28.24 3.21 -10.42
CA ALA A 186 28.25 1.78 -10.11
C ALA A 186 28.36 1.51 -8.61
N ALA A 187 29.19 2.28 -7.90
CA ALA A 187 29.34 2.20 -6.46
C ALA A 187 28.05 2.60 -5.72
N LEU A 188 27.44 3.74 -6.10
CA LEU A 188 26.21 4.22 -5.49
C LEU A 188 25.02 3.27 -5.74
N THR A 189 24.84 2.75 -6.96
CA THR A 189 23.77 1.81 -7.26
C THR A 189 23.94 0.50 -6.48
N THR A 190 25.16 -0.02 -6.37
CA THR A 190 25.45 -1.20 -5.56
C THR A 190 25.12 -0.96 -4.09
N LEU A 191 25.58 0.17 -3.55
CA LEU A 191 25.33 0.56 -2.16
C LEU A 191 23.84 0.76 -1.89
N TRP A 192 23.12 1.39 -2.82
CA TRP A 192 21.69 1.57 -2.74
C TRP A 192 20.94 0.21 -2.68
N GLU A 193 21.30 -0.73 -3.54
CA GLU A 193 20.67 -2.06 -3.55
C GLU A 193 20.97 -2.87 -2.29
N GLN A 194 22.20 -2.82 -1.79
CA GLN A 194 22.64 -3.64 -0.66
C GLN A 194 22.26 -3.07 0.70
N GLU A 195 22.25 -1.76 0.85
CA GLU A 195 22.05 -1.08 2.13
C GLU A 195 20.89 -0.07 2.11
N GLY A 196 20.75 0.71 1.04
CA GLY A 196 19.76 1.77 0.94
C GLY A 196 18.34 1.22 0.92
N ILE A 197 18.01 0.30 0.00
CA ILE A 197 16.70 -0.32 -0.11
C ILE A 197 16.32 -1.02 1.21
N PRO A 198 17.15 -1.91 1.79
CA PRO A 198 16.82 -2.55 3.06
C PRO A 198 16.62 -1.55 4.21
N THR A 199 17.41 -0.48 4.26
CA THR A 199 17.29 0.55 5.32
C THR A 199 15.94 1.26 5.22
N VAL A 200 15.59 1.79 4.04
CA VAL A 200 14.32 2.48 3.83
C VAL A 200 13.13 1.52 4.01
N ALA A 201 13.21 0.31 3.47
CA ALA A 201 12.18 -0.72 3.61
C ALA A 201 11.94 -1.07 5.08
N ASN A 202 12.98 -1.23 5.90
CA ASN A 202 12.84 -1.49 7.33
C ASN A 202 12.17 -0.33 8.08
N VAL A 203 12.52 0.92 7.76
CA VAL A 203 11.83 2.09 8.35
C VAL A 203 10.35 2.05 8.04
N LEU A 204 9.97 1.87 6.78
CA LEU A 204 8.57 1.81 6.35
C LEU A 204 7.83 0.60 6.93
N LEU A 205 8.48 -0.57 7.00
CA LEU A 205 7.92 -1.78 7.61
C LEU A 205 7.57 -1.54 9.08
N HIS A 206 8.55 -1.11 9.89
CA HIS A 206 8.32 -0.87 11.30
C HIS A 206 7.34 0.27 11.55
N LEU A 207 7.35 1.31 10.70
CA LEU A 207 6.36 2.39 10.78
C LEU A 207 4.95 1.84 10.49
N SER A 208 4.77 1.04 9.44
CA SER A 208 3.47 0.43 9.12
C SER A 208 2.97 -0.50 10.24
N GLU A 209 3.88 -1.21 10.93
CA GLU A 209 3.55 -2.02 12.10
C GLU A 209 3.14 -1.16 13.30
N ALA A 210 3.86 -0.08 13.57
CA ALA A 210 3.53 0.85 14.66
C ALA A 210 2.17 1.53 14.43
N MET A 211 1.84 1.87 13.17
CA MET A 211 0.55 2.46 12.82
C MET A 211 -0.64 1.55 13.13
N LYS A 212 -0.47 0.22 13.13
CA LYS A 212 -1.52 -0.72 13.56
C LYS A 212 -1.87 -0.58 15.05
N ASN A 213 -0.95 -0.06 15.85
CA ASN A 213 -1.09 0.17 17.30
C ASN A 213 -1.39 1.64 17.65
N LEU A 214 -1.77 2.46 16.68
CA LEU A 214 -2.02 3.90 16.87
C LEU A 214 -3.07 4.19 17.97
N GLN A 215 -3.98 3.26 18.22
CA GLN A 215 -4.93 3.35 19.33
C GLN A 215 -4.26 3.53 20.70
N LEU A 216 -3.04 3.02 20.90
CA LEU A 216 -2.29 3.19 22.15
C LEU A 216 -1.85 4.65 22.30
N LEU A 217 -1.38 5.27 21.21
CA LEU A 217 -1.04 6.69 21.19
C LEU A 217 -2.29 7.57 21.44
N LEU A 218 -3.40 7.24 20.80
CA LEU A 218 -4.69 7.95 20.97
C LEU A 218 -5.34 7.73 22.33
N SER A 219 -4.80 6.84 23.15
CA SER A 219 -5.24 6.69 24.56
C SER A 219 -4.66 7.76 25.50
N ASP A 220 -3.69 8.55 25.04
CA ASP A 220 -3.16 9.69 25.81
C ASP A 220 -4.15 10.88 25.75
N PRO A 221 -4.80 11.23 26.88
CA PRO A 221 -5.80 12.31 26.87
C PRO A 221 -5.19 13.70 26.61
N THR A 222 -3.86 13.84 26.70
CA THR A 222 -3.18 15.12 26.42
C THR A 222 -3.11 15.43 24.94
N LEU A 223 -3.32 14.44 24.07
CA LEU A 223 -3.34 14.61 22.61
C LEU A 223 -4.71 15.00 22.07
N ILE A 224 -5.77 14.77 22.85
CA ILE A 224 -7.15 14.91 22.37
C ILE A 224 -7.82 16.12 23.02
N GLU A 225 -8.29 17.02 22.19
CA GLU A 225 -9.14 18.15 22.58
C GLU A 225 -10.55 17.93 21.99
N VAL A 226 -11.58 18.11 22.84
CA VAL A 226 -12.98 18.01 22.40
C VAL A 226 -13.51 19.43 22.12
N ARG A 227 -13.84 19.70 20.87
CA ARG A 227 -14.42 20.97 20.41
C ARG A 227 -15.85 20.74 19.89
N GLY A 228 -16.81 20.80 20.79
CA GLY A 228 -18.22 20.51 20.44
C GLY A 228 -18.42 19.05 20.07
N ALA A 229 -18.76 18.78 18.81
CA ALA A 229 -18.92 17.42 18.25
C ALA A 229 -17.64 16.88 17.58
N THR A 230 -16.56 17.65 17.58
CA THR A 230 -15.30 17.32 16.90
C THR A 230 -14.25 16.93 17.93
N LEU A 231 -13.51 15.87 17.66
CA LEU A 231 -12.31 15.48 18.37
C LEU A 231 -11.11 16.01 17.60
N VAL A 232 -10.26 16.79 18.24
CA VAL A 232 -9.04 17.35 17.65
C VAL A 232 -7.84 16.64 18.25
N ILE A 233 -7.09 15.93 17.44
CA ILE A 233 -5.86 15.26 17.83
C ILE A 233 -4.70 16.19 17.51
N ASN A 234 -3.90 16.54 18.54
CA ASN A 234 -2.70 17.35 18.43
C ASN A 234 -1.47 16.47 18.62
N LEU A 235 -0.93 15.92 17.55
CA LEU A 235 0.21 15.00 17.57
C LEU A 235 1.51 15.77 17.38
N THR A 236 2.29 15.93 18.47
CA THR A 236 3.61 16.58 18.40
C THR A 236 4.72 15.61 18.05
N ASP A 237 5.86 16.13 17.54
CA ASP A 237 7.07 15.37 17.26
C ASP A 237 7.49 14.50 18.44
N ASP A 238 7.57 15.09 19.63
CA ASP A 238 8.02 14.39 20.86
C ASP A 238 7.12 13.21 21.20
N LYS A 239 5.80 13.41 21.11
CA LYS A 239 4.82 12.35 21.39
C LYS A 239 4.88 11.22 20.38
N PHE A 240 5.01 11.57 19.10
CA PHE A 240 5.12 10.58 18.03
C PHE A 240 6.41 9.79 18.12
N ASN A 241 7.55 10.46 18.28
CA ASN A 241 8.86 9.80 18.45
C ASN A 241 8.88 8.93 19.72
N GLY A 242 8.30 9.40 20.84
CA GLY A 242 8.15 8.62 22.07
C GLY A 242 7.36 7.33 21.84
N PHE A 243 6.18 7.46 21.23
CA PHE A 243 5.34 6.31 20.86
C PHE A 243 6.08 5.30 19.99
N LEU A 244 6.77 5.75 18.93
CA LEU A 244 7.49 4.87 18.04
C LEU A 244 8.61 4.10 18.76
N ARG A 245 9.38 4.76 19.61
CA ARG A 245 10.44 4.11 20.42
C ARG A 245 9.88 3.10 21.42
N ASP A 246 8.72 3.36 21.99
CA ASP A 246 8.01 2.41 22.86
C ASP A 246 7.51 1.17 22.07
N GLN A 247 7.15 1.33 20.81
CA GLN A 247 6.77 0.20 19.94
C GLN A 247 7.98 -0.64 19.53
N ASN A 248 9.08 0.00 19.14
CA ASN A 248 10.27 -0.69 18.69
C ASN A 248 11.53 0.17 18.91
N SER A 249 12.55 -0.41 19.57
CA SER A 249 13.85 0.23 19.81
C SER A 249 14.59 0.60 18.52
N PHE A 250 14.22 0.03 17.38
CA PHE A 250 14.70 0.40 16.05
C PHE A 250 14.59 1.91 15.79
N PHE A 251 13.53 2.54 16.28
CA PHE A 251 13.29 3.97 16.09
C PHE A 251 14.21 4.88 16.94
N SER A 252 15.09 4.32 17.74
CA SER A 252 16.07 5.13 18.51
C SER A 252 17.07 5.86 17.62
N ASP A 253 17.35 5.30 16.43
CA ASP A 253 18.30 5.85 15.45
C ASP A 253 17.61 6.76 14.41
N TYR A 254 16.29 6.98 14.57
CA TYR A 254 15.48 7.77 13.66
C TYR A 254 14.76 8.90 14.39
N THR A 255 14.60 10.01 13.67
CA THR A 255 13.86 11.17 14.15
C THR A 255 12.77 11.54 13.16
N PHE A 256 11.55 11.64 13.66
CA PHE A 256 10.36 12.06 12.90
C PHE A 256 10.04 13.50 13.28
N THR A 257 9.86 14.35 12.28
CA THR A 257 9.50 15.76 12.47
C THR A 257 8.32 16.13 11.59
N PHE A 258 7.36 16.85 12.15
CA PHE A 258 6.26 17.45 11.40
C PHE A 258 6.64 18.87 11.00
N GLY A 259 6.37 19.22 9.76
CA GLY A 259 6.56 20.57 9.23
C GLY A 259 5.34 20.99 8.43
N ILE A 260 5.32 22.22 7.96
CA ILE A 260 4.21 22.76 7.15
C ILE A 260 4.00 21.92 5.87
N ASP A 261 5.08 21.39 5.31
CA ASP A 261 5.07 20.58 4.08
C ASP A 261 4.86 19.07 4.33
N GLY A 262 4.55 18.66 5.57
CA GLY A 262 4.30 17.26 5.91
C GLY A 262 5.25 16.70 6.98
N MET A 263 5.56 15.41 6.90
CA MET A 263 6.41 14.70 7.83
C MET A 263 7.75 14.33 7.17
N SER A 264 8.83 14.52 7.88
CA SER A 264 10.15 14.00 7.51
C SER A 264 10.67 12.99 8.54
N VAL A 265 11.36 11.99 8.04
CA VAL A 265 12.07 10.98 8.83
C VAL A 265 13.55 11.07 8.45
N THR A 266 14.39 11.29 9.43
CA THR A 266 15.85 11.29 9.24
C THR A 266 16.46 10.23 10.12
N GLY A 267 17.42 9.49 9.59
CA GLY A 267 18.16 8.49 10.33
C GLY A 267 19.53 8.25 9.73
N GLN A 268 20.40 7.67 10.55
CA GLN A 268 21.72 7.26 10.16
C GLN A 268 21.92 5.78 10.47
N THR A 269 22.35 5.01 9.47
CA THR A 269 22.71 3.61 9.63
C THR A 269 24.15 3.43 9.21
N GLY A 270 25.04 3.21 10.20
CA GLY A 270 26.49 3.20 9.96
C GLY A 270 26.98 4.55 9.45
N GLU A 271 27.59 4.57 8.26
CA GLU A 271 28.10 5.78 7.60
C GLU A 271 27.07 6.39 6.63
N HIS A 272 25.88 5.78 6.47
CA HIS A 272 24.90 6.18 5.47
C HIS A 272 23.76 6.96 6.11
N THR A 273 23.30 7.98 5.40
CA THR A 273 22.15 8.81 5.79
C THR A 273 20.96 8.49 4.90
N ALA A 274 19.79 8.34 5.53
CA ALA A 274 18.53 8.23 4.82
C ALA A 274 17.55 9.30 5.32
N MET A 275 16.85 9.93 4.39
CA MET A 275 15.76 10.85 4.69
C MET A 275 14.53 10.43 3.87
N ILE A 276 13.39 10.33 4.51
CA ILE A 276 12.10 10.12 3.86
C ILE A 276 11.24 11.33 4.18
N ARG A 277 10.68 11.97 3.16
CA ARG A 277 9.71 13.05 3.31
C ARG A 277 8.39 12.66 2.66
N GLY A 278 7.30 12.98 3.30
CA GLY A 278 5.97 12.75 2.77
C GLY A 278 4.90 13.50 3.54
N GLN A 279 3.68 13.40 3.07
CA GLN A 279 2.55 14.05 3.73
C GLN A 279 1.36 13.10 3.85
N TYR A 280 0.54 13.32 4.87
CA TYR A 280 -0.77 12.70 4.95
C TYR A 280 -1.78 13.46 4.09
N ILE A 281 -2.57 12.73 3.33
CA ILE A 281 -3.63 13.26 2.46
C ILE A 281 -4.95 12.69 2.93
N LEU A 282 -5.95 13.55 3.11
CA LEU A 282 -7.30 13.12 3.44
C LEU A 282 -8.01 12.58 2.18
N GLN A 283 -8.29 11.29 2.17
CA GLN A 283 -9.17 10.64 1.21
C GLN A 283 -10.56 10.49 1.82
N GLN A 284 -11.59 10.99 1.15
CA GLN A 284 -12.97 10.92 1.64
C GLN A 284 -13.76 9.75 1.05
N THR A 285 -13.44 9.34 -0.18
CA THR A 285 -14.14 8.28 -0.92
C THR A 285 -13.16 7.35 -1.62
N PRO A 286 -13.40 6.04 -1.77
CA PRO A 286 -14.57 5.30 -1.30
C PRO A 286 -14.57 5.03 0.23
N VAL A 287 -13.43 5.17 0.87
CA VAL A 287 -13.23 5.01 2.32
C VAL A 287 -12.60 6.29 2.86
N ASN A 288 -13.08 6.76 4.02
CA ASN A 288 -12.50 7.91 4.69
C ASN A 288 -11.25 7.49 5.47
N LEU A 289 -10.10 7.98 5.02
CA LEU A 289 -8.79 7.67 5.63
C LEU A 289 -7.78 8.79 5.40
N LEU A 290 -6.73 8.83 6.21
CA LEU A 290 -5.50 9.55 5.93
C LEU A 290 -4.53 8.60 5.25
N GLN A 291 -4.12 8.92 4.03
CA GLN A 291 -3.11 8.18 3.28
C GLN A 291 -1.77 8.91 3.34
N PHE A 292 -0.72 8.23 3.77
CA PHE A 292 0.62 8.79 3.69
C PHE A 292 1.14 8.67 2.25
N ARG A 293 1.62 9.79 1.69
CA ARG A 293 2.26 9.82 0.37
C ARG A 293 3.72 10.17 0.54
N ILE A 294 4.59 9.32 0.05
CA ILE A 294 6.04 9.57 0.00
C ILE A 294 6.32 10.55 -1.14
N GLU A 295 6.91 11.69 -0.84
CA GLU A 295 7.24 12.73 -1.81
C GLU A 295 8.73 12.70 -2.20
N GLN A 296 9.58 12.34 -1.25
CA GLN A 296 11.02 12.29 -1.46
C GLN A 296 11.67 11.20 -0.60
N ILE A 297 12.67 10.54 -1.17
CA ILE A 297 13.59 9.68 -0.44
C ILE A 297 15.00 10.09 -0.84
N LEU A 298 15.79 10.55 0.12
CA LEU A 298 17.23 10.84 -0.08
C LEU A 298 18.04 9.70 0.54
N PHE A 299 19.02 9.21 -0.19
CA PHE A 299 20.04 8.29 0.29
C PHE A 299 21.43 8.86 0.01
N ASN A 300 22.19 9.12 1.06
CA ASN A 300 23.48 9.84 0.97
C ASN A 300 23.39 11.15 0.18
N GLY A 301 22.25 11.87 0.30
CA GLY A 301 22.00 13.13 -0.41
C GLY A 301 21.43 12.97 -1.83
N TYR A 302 21.42 11.77 -2.41
CA TYR A 302 20.83 11.50 -3.74
C TYR A 302 19.33 11.25 -3.66
N ASP A 303 18.57 11.92 -4.52
CA ASP A 303 17.10 11.78 -4.58
C ASP A 303 16.71 10.58 -5.43
N LEU A 304 15.84 9.72 -4.86
CA LEU A 304 15.36 8.55 -5.56
C LEU A 304 14.17 8.89 -6.47
N PRO A 305 14.10 8.28 -7.66
CA PRO A 305 13.02 8.55 -8.59
C PRO A 305 11.67 8.10 -8.03
N ASP A 306 10.61 8.65 -8.62
CA ASP A 306 9.23 8.35 -8.26
C ASP A 306 8.87 6.86 -8.41
N THR A 307 9.49 6.13 -9.34
CA THR A 307 9.34 4.68 -9.50
C THR A 307 9.65 3.93 -8.20
N THR A 308 10.79 4.20 -7.60
CA THR A 308 11.21 3.60 -6.32
C THR A 308 10.30 4.03 -5.17
N ARG A 309 9.93 5.33 -5.11
CA ARG A 309 9.03 5.84 -4.09
C ARG A 309 7.64 5.17 -4.15
N ASN A 310 7.09 5.01 -5.36
CA ASN A 310 5.79 4.38 -5.58
C ASN A 310 5.82 2.89 -5.22
N GLU A 311 6.87 2.14 -5.61
CA GLU A 311 7.05 0.74 -5.24
C GLU A 311 7.05 0.55 -3.72
N LEU A 312 7.83 1.36 -3.00
CA LEU A 312 7.90 1.30 -1.53
C LEU A 312 6.57 1.71 -0.88
N GLN A 313 5.86 2.70 -1.42
CA GLN A 313 4.56 3.12 -0.92
C GLN A 313 3.47 2.05 -1.13
N GLU A 314 3.50 1.32 -2.26
CA GLU A 314 2.57 0.21 -2.52
C GLU A 314 2.82 -0.99 -1.59
N GLN A 315 4.07 -1.22 -1.22
CA GLN A 315 4.47 -2.35 -0.38
C GLN A 315 4.10 -2.15 1.10
N TYR A 316 4.10 -0.90 1.60
CA TYR A 316 3.90 -0.59 3.01
C TYR A 316 2.69 0.32 3.21
N ASP A 317 1.64 -0.20 3.86
CA ASP A 317 0.44 0.57 4.21
C ASP A 317 0.68 1.39 5.48
N MET A 318 0.72 2.71 5.32
CA MET A 318 0.85 3.69 6.41
C MET A 318 -0.41 4.53 6.54
N SER A 319 -1.54 4.04 6.05
CA SER A 319 -2.82 4.74 6.14
C SER A 319 -3.40 4.70 7.56
N PHE A 320 -4.17 5.73 7.90
CA PHE A 320 -4.96 5.78 9.12
C PHE A 320 -6.44 5.89 8.78
N GLU A 321 -7.19 4.85 9.12
CA GLU A 321 -8.64 4.75 8.92
C GLU A 321 -9.35 4.75 10.29
N PRO A 322 -9.90 5.90 10.73
CA PRO A 322 -10.50 6.00 12.07
C PRO A 322 -11.73 5.10 12.23
N GLY A 323 -12.47 4.83 11.16
CA GLY A 323 -13.61 3.91 11.17
C GLY A 323 -13.28 2.46 11.57
N LYS A 324 -12.02 2.05 11.42
CA LYS A 324 -11.53 0.74 11.94
C LYS A 324 -11.34 0.73 13.46
N LEU A 325 -11.11 1.90 14.07
CA LEU A 325 -10.97 2.03 15.53
C LEU A 325 -12.34 2.18 16.20
N VAL A 326 -13.17 3.06 15.65
CA VAL A 326 -14.52 3.32 16.17
C VAL A 326 -15.46 3.50 14.97
N GLU A 327 -16.50 2.67 14.92
CA GLU A 327 -17.51 2.71 13.84
C GLU A 327 -18.18 4.08 13.78
N GLY A 328 -18.28 4.66 12.58
CA GLY A 328 -18.86 5.98 12.34
C GLY A 328 -17.89 7.16 12.59
N LEU A 329 -16.64 6.91 13.04
CA LEU A 329 -15.65 7.97 13.20
C LEU A 329 -14.97 8.25 11.85
N THR A 330 -14.92 9.54 11.48
CA THR A 330 -14.35 9.99 10.20
C THR A 330 -13.39 11.16 10.40
N VAL A 331 -12.37 11.26 9.54
CA VAL A 331 -11.50 12.45 9.45
C VAL A 331 -12.28 13.54 8.71
N THR A 332 -12.37 14.72 9.33
CA THR A 332 -13.00 15.90 8.77
C THR A 332 -12.02 17.01 8.42
N GLY A 333 -10.83 17.00 9.03
CA GLY A 333 -9.78 17.98 8.78
C GLY A 333 -8.38 17.44 9.05
N LEU A 334 -7.39 17.99 8.35
CA LEU A 334 -5.99 17.71 8.51
C LEU A 334 -5.19 18.99 8.33
N THR A 335 -4.32 19.31 9.28
CA THR A 335 -3.44 20.48 9.21
C THR A 335 -2.03 20.10 9.64
N ASN A 336 -1.05 20.40 8.78
CA ASN A 336 0.35 20.30 9.10
C ASN A 336 0.83 21.64 9.68
N GLU A 337 1.48 21.58 10.83
CA GLU A 337 2.10 22.73 11.48
C GLU A 337 3.55 22.40 11.87
N GLU A 338 4.34 23.40 12.15
CA GLU A 338 5.72 23.18 12.61
C GLU A 338 5.70 22.46 13.96
N GLY A 339 6.35 21.28 13.99
CA GLY A 339 6.45 20.44 15.18
C GLY A 339 5.18 19.66 15.54
N ARG A 340 4.11 19.68 14.73
CA ARG A 340 2.89 18.92 15.02
C ARG A 340 1.99 18.67 13.82
N LEU A 341 1.25 17.58 13.91
CA LEU A 341 0.15 17.22 13.01
C LEU A 341 -1.19 17.37 13.77
N VAL A 342 -2.13 18.10 13.19
CA VAL A 342 -3.48 18.29 13.74
C VAL A 342 -4.48 17.54 12.89
N VAL A 343 -5.23 16.63 13.51
CA VAL A 343 -6.25 15.81 12.85
C VAL A 343 -7.60 16.06 13.51
N GLU A 344 -8.61 16.43 12.73
CA GLU A 344 -9.98 16.63 13.21
C GLU A 344 -10.83 15.40 12.84
N LEU A 345 -11.52 14.86 13.83
CA LEU A 345 -12.40 13.72 13.71
C LEU A 345 -13.81 14.07 14.15
N ALA A 346 -14.82 13.52 13.46
CA ALA A 346 -16.21 13.62 13.85
C ALA A 346 -16.97 12.31 13.62
N PHE A 347 -18.07 12.13 14.34
CA PHE A 347 -19.00 11.03 14.07
C PHE A 347 -19.98 11.43 12.97
N GLN A 348 -20.17 10.53 12.00
CA GLN A 348 -21.18 10.63 10.95
C GLN A 348 -22.29 9.59 11.16
#